data_4c89a8dc9483f14c6b2c4a11ed2e2407
#
_entry.id   4c89a8dc9483f14c6b2c4a11ed2e2407
#
_cell.length_a   1.000
_cell.length_b   1.000
_cell.length_c   1.000
_cell.angle_alpha   90.00
_cell.angle_beta   90.00
_cell.angle_gamma   90.00
#
_symmetry.space_group_name_H-M   'P 1'
#
loop_
_entity.id
_entity.type
_entity.pdbx_description
1 polymer ?
#
loop_
_entity_poly.entity_id
_entity_poly.type
_entity_poly.pdbx_seq_one_letter_code
_entity_poly.pdbx_strand_id
1 'polypeptide(L)'
;AKKIILTGGLWSREIAKKIGIDLPLYACEHYYVVTEAMAELTQRPVMRDFDKGIYFKEDAGKMLIGWFETNAVGCPMSRITKDFSFDEFPVDMEHIEPHLVAAMETFPVIGETGIRTFFNGPESFTNDNLHLLGPTPEIDNFYVACGMNSKGIAAAGGLGKIFADWIVDGYPSGEITETDVRRNNSVQTTQSYIEARIPEALGHTYAMHWPFYQYHTARNLWQSPLHDTLLEQGACFGEVGGFERPNWFARDGAEAKYEYSYNRQNWFKFYAAEHLAVRQSVGVYDISSFGKFEVSGTGSLATLQRLSCADIDVEPGKVVYTQWLNNRGGIEADLTIARLDDKRFYVITGIASLKRDWSRLNKNIQPDTQTRDISMELACLSVQGPNSRHVLQKITDADLKNIEFKFGTGRFVYIGDSQIWMQRLSYVGELGWELFVPASDAVTVFKTLQQAGEEYKLCNVGLHALNSLRLEKGFRHWGHDIAAEDNLVQAGLGFIAKPDAGDFIGREAFLMAKAKG
;
A
#
# COMPACT_ATOMS: atom_id res chain seq x y z
N ALA A 1 29.24 13.48 5.63
CA ALA A 1 28.21 13.59 6.68
C ALA A 1 27.84 12.20 7.19
N LYS A 2 27.47 12.06 8.47
CA LYS A 2 27.00 10.78 9.02
C LYS A 2 25.56 10.47 8.56
N LYS A 3 24.77 11.51 8.38
CA LYS A 3 23.37 11.43 7.88
C LYS A 3 23.13 12.61 6.94
N ILE A 4 22.34 12.39 5.90
CA ILE A 4 21.93 13.41 4.92
C ILE A 4 20.41 13.49 4.95
N ILE A 5 19.87 14.72 4.95
CA ILE A 5 18.44 14.98 5.00
C ILE A 5 18.09 15.85 3.81
N LEU A 6 17.20 15.37 2.95
CA LEU A 6 16.70 16.10 1.79
C LEU A 6 15.35 16.72 2.11
N THR A 7 15.31 18.05 2.13
CA THR A 7 14.09 18.87 2.33
C THR A 7 13.91 19.90 1.22
N GLY A 8 14.19 19.48 -0.02
CA GLY A 8 14.26 20.37 -1.20
C GLY A 8 12.92 20.78 -1.80
N GLY A 9 11.78 20.55 -1.10
CA GLY A 9 10.45 20.88 -1.62
C GLY A 9 10.19 20.23 -2.99
N LEU A 10 9.71 21.01 -3.94
CA LEU A 10 9.40 20.51 -5.30
C LEU A 10 10.64 19.99 -6.08
N TRP A 11 11.85 20.45 -5.74
CA TRP A 11 13.10 19.99 -6.36
C TRP A 11 13.63 18.68 -5.78
N SER A 12 13.01 18.15 -4.72
CA SER A 12 13.51 16.94 -4.03
C SER A 12 13.66 15.75 -4.96
N ARG A 13 12.70 15.53 -5.89
CA ARG A 13 12.79 14.43 -6.87
C ARG A 13 14.02 14.58 -7.76
N GLU A 14 14.24 15.75 -8.34
CA GLU A 14 15.37 15.99 -9.25
C GLU A 14 16.72 15.91 -8.54
N ILE A 15 16.79 16.29 -7.27
CA ILE A 15 17.99 16.16 -6.45
C ILE A 15 18.25 14.69 -6.14
N ALA A 16 17.24 13.97 -5.68
CA ALA A 16 17.32 12.54 -5.32
C ALA A 16 17.69 11.67 -6.52
N LYS A 17 17.13 11.96 -7.69
CA LYS A 17 17.39 11.22 -8.95
C LYS A 17 18.86 11.24 -9.35
N LYS A 18 19.61 12.31 -9.04
CA LYS A 18 21.06 12.40 -9.34
C LYS A 18 21.89 11.36 -8.60
N ILE A 19 21.35 10.77 -7.54
CA ILE A 19 22.00 9.74 -6.72
C ILE A 19 21.24 8.41 -6.76
N GLY A 20 20.35 8.22 -7.73
CA GLY A 20 19.64 6.96 -7.96
C GLY A 20 18.43 6.71 -7.06
N ILE A 21 17.85 7.76 -6.48
CA ILE A 21 16.62 7.66 -5.69
C ILE A 21 15.47 8.28 -6.47
N ASP A 22 14.41 7.50 -6.73
CA ASP A 22 13.20 7.95 -7.38
C ASP A 22 12.08 8.20 -6.36
N LEU A 23 11.65 9.46 -6.25
CA LEU A 23 10.56 9.88 -5.37
C LEU A 23 9.26 10.09 -6.18
N PRO A 24 8.10 9.62 -5.71
CA PRO A 24 6.80 9.87 -6.35
C PRO A 24 6.32 11.30 -6.04
N LEU A 25 7.03 12.28 -6.55
CA LEU A 25 6.79 13.70 -6.36
C LEU A 25 6.69 14.39 -7.72
N TYR A 26 5.65 15.18 -7.92
CA TYR A 26 5.44 15.95 -9.14
C TYR A 26 4.83 17.30 -8.81
N ALA A 27 5.18 18.33 -9.56
CA ALA A 27 4.60 19.64 -9.39
C ALA A 27 3.29 19.77 -10.18
N CYS A 28 2.32 20.47 -9.59
CA CYS A 28 1.13 20.93 -10.29
C CYS A 28 1.01 22.43 -10.14
N GLU A 29 0.34 23.07 -11.08
CA GLU A 29 -0.10 24.46 -10.91
C GLU A 29 -1.09 24.50 -9.74
N HIS A 30 -0.94 25.48 -8.88
CA HIS A 30 -1.84 25.66 -7.76
C HIS A 30 -2.21 27.13 -7.62
N TYR A 31 -3.50 27.39 -7.44
CA TYR A 31 -4.08 28.70 -7.58
C TYR A 31 -4.70 29.19 -6.28
N TYR A 32 -4.59 30.49 -6.06
CA TYR A 32 -5.45 31.23 -5.13
C TYR A 32 -5.63 32.67 -5.61
N VAL A 33 -6.67 33.34 -5.09
CA VAL A 33 -6.89 34.77 -5.30
C VAL A 33 -6.98 35.46 -3.96
N VAL A 34 -6.67 36.78 -3.98
CA VAL A 34 -6.87 37.67 -2.81
C VAL A 34 -7.77 38.81 -3.26
N THR A 35 -8.85 39.05 -2.52
CA THR A 35 -9.79 40.14 -2.80
C THR A 35 -9.18 41.51 -2.47
N GLU A 36 -9.80 42.58 -2.94
CA GLU A 36 -9.62 43.90 -2.33
C GLU A 36 -10.14 43.90 -0.89
N ALA A 37 -9.86 44.98 -0.13
CA ALA A 37 -10.29 45.09 1.26
C ALA A 37 -11.83 45.08 1.38
N MET A 38 -12.33 44.28 2.30
CA MET A 38 -13.75 44.11 2.59
C MET A 38 -14.06 44.81 3.93
N ALA A 39 -14.87 45.85 3.90
CA ALA A 39 -15.06 46.75 5.04
C ALA A 39 -15.54 46.11 6.35
N GLU A 40 -16.26 44.99 6.27
CA GLU A 40 -16.81 44.27 7.42
C GLU A 40 -16.09 42.97 7.74
N LEU A 41 -15.02 42.63 7.01
CA LEU A 41 -14.27 41.42 7.22
C LEU A 41 -13.34 41.58 8.42
N THR A 42 -13.74 41.01 9.54
CA THR A 42 -12.92 40.91 10.75
C THR A 42 -12.23 39.57 10.82
N GLN A 43 -11.30 39.41 11.75
CA GLN A 43 -10.62 38.12 11.95
C GLN A 43 -11.63 36.96 12.07
N ARG A 44 -11.48 35.97 11.21
CA ARG A 44 -12.33 34.80 11.12
C ARG A 44 -11.48 33.54 11.10
N PRO A 45 -12.01 32.39 11.58
CA PRO A 45 -11.39 31.09 11.35
C PRO A 45 -11.25 30.80 9.84
N VAL A 46 -10.25 30.03 9.47
CA VAL A 46 -10.18 29.46 8.11
C VAL A 46 -11.41 28.58 7.89
N MET A 47 -12.10 28.80 6.80
CA MET A 47 -13.26 28.02 6.40
C MET A 47 -12.92 27.16 5.19
N ARG A 48 -13.52 25.99 5.12
CA ARG A 48 -13.40 25.04 3.98
C ARG A 48 -14.78 24.59 3.56
N ASP A 49 -15.02 24.64 2.28
CA ASP A 49 -16.17 24.03 1.63
C ASP A 49 -15.68 22.79 0.85
N PHE A 50 -15.84 21.63 1.46
CA PHE A 50 -15.36 20.38 0.89
C PHE A 50 -16.17 19.93 -0.33
N ASP A 51 -17.45 20.29 -0.40
CA ASP A 51 -18.31 19.92 -1.53
C ASP A 51 -17.89 20.67 -2.81
N LYS A 52 -17.38 21.88 -2.65
CA LYS A 52 -16.89 22.73 -3.76
C LYS A 52 -15.36 22.70 -3.93
N GLY A 53 -14.64 22.05 -3.01
CA GLY A 53 -13.18 21.98 -3.03
C GLY A 53 -12.48 23.30 -2.75
N ILE A 54 -13.10 24.23 -2.02
CA ILE A 54 -12.64 25.61 -1.83
C ILE A 54 -12.30 25.88 -0.36
N TYR A 55 -11.34 26.76 -0.12
CA TYR A 55 -11.05 27.29 1.22
C TYR A 55 -10.99 28.82 1.21
N PHE A 56 -11.31 29.41 2.36
CA PHE A 56 -11.33 30.82 2.58
C PHE A 56 -10.52 31.18 3.84
N LYS A 57 -9.68 32.18 3.72
CA LYS A 57 -8.87 32.70 4.84
C LYS A 57 -8.94 34.22 4.88
N GLU A 58 -9.32 34.77 6.02
CA GLU A 58 -9.14 36.21 6.25
C GLU A 58 -7.65 36.56 6.30
N ASP A 59 -7.26 37.61 5.61
CA ASP A 59 -5.88 38.09 5.52
C ASP A 59 -5.82 39.63 5.50
N ALA A 60 -5.68 40.22 6.68
CA ALA A 60 -5.59 41.65 6.87
C ALA A 60 -6.74 42.46 6.21
N GLY A 61 -7.98 42.07 6.49
CA GLY A 61 -9.19 42.69 5.98
C GLY A 61 -9.53 42.31 4.52
N LYS A 62 -8.83 41.34 3.94
CA LYS A 62 -9.07 40.78 2.62
C LYS A 62 -9.39 39.30 2.76
N MET A 63 -9.98 38.70 1.73
CA MET A 63 -10.20 37.28 1.69
C MET A 63 -9.24 36.61 0.71
N LEU A 64 -8.43 35.69 1.20
CA LEU A 64 -7.72 34.73 0.38
C LEU A 64 -8.66 33.56 0.09
N ILE A 65 -8.81 33.20 -1.18
CA ILE A 65 -9.67 32.13 -1.68
C ILE A 65 -8.80 31.20 -2.51
N GLY A 66 -8.71 29.94 -2.12
CA GLY A 66 -7.99 28.91 -2.88
C GLY A 66 -8.83 27.65 -3.01
N TRP A 67 -8.38 26.74 -3.85
CA TRP A 67 -9.13 25.52 -4.15
C TRP A 67 -8.21 24.34 -4.46
N PHE A 68 -8.80 23.14 -4.46
CA PHE A 68 -8.18 21.89 -4.91
C PHE A 68 -9.06 21.31 -6.02
N GLU A 69 -8.72 21.66 -7.24
CA GLU A 69 -9.50 21.37 -8.42
C GLU A 69 -9.29 19.91 -8.89
N THR A 70 -10.37 19.29 -9.36
CA THR A 70 -10.34 17.91 -9.89
C THR A 70 -9.67 17.80 -11.26
N ASN A 71 -9.50 18.93 -11.96
CA ASN A 71 -8.85 19.06 -13.25
C ASN A 71 -7.45 19.74 -13.14
N ALA A 72 -6.73 19.45 -12.07
CA ALA A 72 -5.42 20.05 -11.79
C ALA A 72 -4.43 19.89 -12.95
N VAL A 73 -3.65 20.93 -13.17
CA VAL A 73 -2.69 21.00 -14.27
C VAL A 73 -1.30 20.56 -13.79
N GLY A 74 -0.79 19.47 -14.38
CA GLY A 74 0.58 19.02 -14.12
C GLY A 74 1.64 20.01 -14.61
N CYS A 75 2.67 20.21 -13.81
CA CYS A 75 3.77 21.13 -14.11
C CYS A 75 5.09 20.36 -14.23
N PRO A 76 5.54 19.99 -15.45
CA PRO A 76 6.83 19.34 -15.62
C PRO A 76 7.99 20.26 -15.24
N MET A 77 9.05 19.70 -14.67
CA MET A 77 10.22 20.46 -14.21
C MET A 77 10.90 21.29 -15.30
N SER A 78 10.66 21.00 -16.58
CA SER A 78 11.13 21.82 -17.71
C SER A 78 10.51 23.22 -17.75
N ARG A 79 9.35 23.42 -17.13
CA ARG A 79 8.71 24.74 -16.99
C ARG A 79 9.29 25.54 -15.82
N ILE A 80 9.96 24.90 -14.89
CA ILE A 80 10.58 25.52 -13.70
C ILE A 80 12.06 25.71 -14.03
N THR A 81 12.39 26.87 -14.56
CA THR A 81 13.76 27.20 -14.98
C THR A 81 14.68 27.35 -13.77
N LYS A 82 16.01 27.36 -14.03
CA LYS A 82 16.99 27.58 -12.94
C LYS A 82 16.86 28.95 -12.27
N ASP A 83 16.33 29.91 -13.00
CA ASP A 83 16.15 31.30 -12.55
C ASP A 83 14.76 31.53 -11.94
N PHE A 84 13.91 30.48 -11.88
CA PHE A 84 12.60 30.53 -11.27
C PHE A 84 12.76 30.72 -9.75
N SER A 85 12.56 31.96 -9.28
CA SER A 85 12.71 32.32 -7.87
C SER A 85 11.70 33.41 -7.53
N PHE A 86 10.77 33.14 -6.64
CA PHE A 86 9.64 34.04 -6.30
C PHE A 86 8.83 34.45 -7.54
N ASP A 87 8.78 33.58 -8.53
CA ASP A 87 8.11 33.81 -9.79
C ASP A 87 6.76 33.10 -9.84
N GLU A 88 5.88 33.51 -10.74
CA GLU A 88 4.53 33.00 -10.90
C GLU A 88 4.29 32.61 -12.35
N PHE A 89 3.37 31.68 -12.58
CA PHE A 89 2.89 31.38 -13.91
C PHE A 89 1.79 32.36 -14.35
N PRO A 90 1.58 32.57 -15.66
CA PRO A 90 0.42 33.29 -16.14
C PRO A 90 -0.87 32.68 -15.61
N VAL A 91 -1.82 33.53 -15.27
CA VAL A 91 -3.13 33.07 -14.79
C VAL A 91 -3.97 32.59 -15.96
N ASP A 92 -4.52 31.41 -15.85
CA ASP A 92 -5.52 30.87 -16.76
C ASP A 92 -6.92 31.20 -16.22
N MET A 93 -7.55 32.25 -16.79
CA MET A 93 -8.88 32.69 -16.35
C MET A 93 -9.97 31.69 -16.65
N GLU A 94 -9.87 30.94 -17.76
CA GLU A 94 -10.83 29.90 -18.11
C GLU A 94 -10.79 28.75 -17.10
N HIS A 95 -9.60 28.41 -16.61
CA HIS A 95 -9.40 27.39 -15.59
C HIS A 95 -9.96 27.81 -14.22
N ILE A 96 -9.78 29.05 -13.80
CA ILE A 96 -10.16 29.50 -12.43
C ILE A 96 -11.59 30.00 -12.31
N GLU A 97 -12.25 30.40 -13.42
CA GLU A 97 -13.60 30.99 -13.41
C GLU A 97 -14.65 30.10 -12.69
N PRO A 98 -14.72 28.79 -12.94
CA PRO A 98 -15.69 27.92 -12.24
C PRO A 98 -15.53 27.95 -10.72
N HIS A 99 -14.31 28.04 -10.22
CA HIS A 99 -14.01 28.08 -8.79
C HIS A 99 -14.35 29.43 -8.16
N LEU A 100 -14.16 30.54 -8.91
CA LEU A 100 -14.61 31.87 -8.48
C LEU A 100 -16.13 31.94 -8.41
N VAL A 101 -16.83 31.37 -9.41
CA VAL A 101 -18.31 31.30 -9.39
C VAL A 101 -18.77 30.52 -8.15
N ALA A 102 -18.17 29.35 -7.88
CA ALA A 102 -18.49 28.56 -6.70
C ALA A 102 -18.20 29.28 -5.39
N ALA A 103 -17.14 30.09 -5.35
CA ALA A 103 -16.84 30.94 -4.18
C ALA A 103 -17.89 32.06 -3.98
N MET A 104 -18.35 32.70 -5.07
CA MET A 104 -19.43 33.72 -5.03
C MET A 104 -20.78 33.10 -4.60
N GLU A 105 -21.07 31.88 -4.99
CA GLU A 105 -22.26 31.16 -4.50
C GLU A 105 -22.20 30.89 -3.00
N THR A 106 -21.01 30.62 -2.45
CA THR A 106 -20.83 30.41 -1.01
C THR A 106 -20.88 31.74 -0.23
N PHE A 107 -20.23 32.79 -0.76
CA PHE A 107 -20.23 34.12 -0.21
C PHE A 107 -20.54 35.16 -1.30
N PRO A 108 -21.80 35.58 -1.49
CA PRO A 108 -22.20 36.50 -2.55
C PRO A 108 -21.43 37.84 -2.55
N VAL A 109 -20.99 38.32 -1.39
CA VAL A 109 -20.21 39.54 -1.26
C VAL A 109 -18.87 39.49 -2.04
N ILE A 110 -18.35 38.32 -2.35
CA ILE A 110 -17.15 38.17 -3.18
C ILE A 110 -17.41 38.69 -4.61
N GLY A 111 -18.61 38.49 -5.14
CA GLY A 111 -19.02 39.01 -6.44
C GLY A 111 -19.11 40.53 -6.53
N GLU A 112 -19.22 41.22 -5.39
CA GLU A 112 -19.25 42.66 -5.29
C GLU A 112 -17.87 43.28 -4.98
N THR A 113 -16.87 42.40 -4.75
CA THR A 113 -15.52 42.81 -4.32
C THR A 113 -14.52 42.56 -5.46
N GLY A 114 -13.64 43.53 -5.74
CA GLY A 114 -12.57 43.34 -6.72
C GLY A 114 -11.55 42.28 -6.28
N ILE A 115 -10.89 41.67 -7.23
CA ILE A 115 -9.73 40.78 -6.97
C ILE A 115 -8.46 41.60 -7.12
N ARG A 116 -7.65 41.62 -6.07
CA ARG A 116 -6.37 42.33 -6.03
C ARG A 116 -5.22 41.50 -6.60
N THR A 117 -5.21 40.20 -6.28
CA THR A 117 -4.12 39.28 -6.68
C THR A 117 -4.71 38.02 -7.22
N PHE A 118 -4.22 37.60 -8.37
CA PHE A 118 -4.36 36.27 -8.91
C PHE A 118 -2.99 35.59 -8.79
N PHE A 119 -2.93 34.45 -8.18
CA PHE A 119 -1.70 33.70 -8.03
C PHE A 119 -1.81 32.34 -8.73
N ASN A 120 -0.79 31.98 -9.48
CA ASN A 120 -0.59 30.65 -10.03
C ASN A 120 0.89 30.28 -9.87
N GLY A 121 1.17 29.23 -9.13
CA GLY A 121 2.55 28.79 -8.91
C GLY A 121 2.68 27.27 -8.83
N PRO A 122 3.91 26.76 -9.06
CA PRO A 122 4.15 25.34 -8.96
C PRO A 122 4.21 24.89 -7.50
N GLU A 123 3.41 23.91 -7.13
CA GLU A 123 3.47 23.28 -5.82
C GLU A 123 3.65 21.77 -5.96
N SER A 124 4.36 21.14 -5.01
CA SER A 124 4.67 19.71 -5.07
C SER A 124 3.61 18.86 -4.38
N PHE A 125 3.18 17.83 -5.10
CA PHE A 125 2.21 16.84 -4.63
C PHE A 125 2.77 15.42 -4.78
N THR A 126 2.14 14.49 -4.05
CA THR A 126 2.43 13.06 -4.05
C THR A 126 1.28 12.27 -4.67
N ASN A 127 1.53 11.04 -4.98
CA ASN A 127 0.57 10.15 -5.66
C ASN A 127 -0.63 9.72 -4.78
N ASP A 128 -0.60 10.00 -3.49
CA ASP A 128 -1.60 9.57 -2.50
C ASP A 128 -1.96 10.65 -1.47
N ASN A 129 -1.52 11.89 -1.68
CA ASN A 129 -1.71 13.03 -0.76
C ASN A 129 -1.07 12.86 0.64
N LEU A 130 -0.20 11.86 0.83
CA LEU A 130 0.56 11.67 2.06
C LEU A 130 1.99 12.19 1.89
N HIS A 131 2.57 12.69 2.97
CA HIS A 131 3.95 13.18 2.96
C HIS A 131 4.94 12.05 2.64
N LEU A 132 6.10 12.40 2.13
CA LEU A 132 7.22 11.49 1.93
C LEU A 132 8.25 11.72 3.03
N LEU A 133 8.25 10.87 4.04
CA LEU A 133 9.12 10.98 5.21
C LEU A 133 9.94 9.70 5.42
N GLY A 134 11.13 9.83 5.97
CA GLY A 134 11.91 8.70 6.47
C GLY A 134 13.15 8.35 5.67
N PRO A 135 13.81 7.24 6.03
CA PRO A 135 15.00 6.77 5.35
C PRO A 135 14.66 6.17 3.99
N THR A 136 15.46 6.46 2.98
CA THR A 136 15.30 5.85 1.67
C THR A 136 15.80 4.40 1.68
N PRO A 137 15.21 3.52 0.87
CA PRO A 137 15.65 2.13 0.82
C PRO A 137 16.99 1.95 0.08
N GLU A 138 17.31 2.86 -0.85
CA GLU A 138 18.45 2.75 -1.76
C GLU A 138 19.77 3.13 -1.09
N ILE A 139 19.77 4.13 -0.21
CA ILE A 139 21.01 4.69 0.39
C ILE A 139 20.87 4.76 1.90
N ASP A 140 21.81 4.14 2.60
CA ASP A 140 21.86 4.19 4.06
C ASP A 140 22.13 5.60 4.58
N ASN A 141 21.44 5.95 5.67
CA ASN A 141 21.55 7.26 6.31
C ASN A 141 21.16 8.46 5.42
N PHE A 142 20.44 8.21 4.33
CA PHE A 142 19.80 9.24 3.52
C PHE A 142 18.33 9.29 3.84
N TYR A 143 17.87 10.47 4.29
CA TYR A 143 16.49 10.70 4.72
C TYR A 143 15.83 11.74 3.84
N VAL A 144 14.53 11.63 3.65
CA VAL A 144 13.71 12.60 2.91
C VAL A 144 12.58 13.12 3.78
N ALA A 145 12.24 14.41 3.60
CA ALA A 145 11.06 15.04 4.13
C ALA A 145 10.55 16.05 3.08
N CYS A 146 9.63 15.60 2.22
CA CYS A 146 9.07 16.40 1.12
C CYS A 146 7.64 15.98 0.79
N GLY A 147 7.04 16.57 -0.26
CA GLY A 147 5.69 16.25 -0.68
C GLY A 147 4.64 16.60 0.36
N MET A 148 4.66 17.84 0.84
CA MET A 148 3.78 18.26 1.93
C MET A 148 2.35 18.54 1.49
N ASN A 149 2.04 18.49 0.20
CA ASN A 149 0.68 18.55 -0.36
C ASN A 149 -0.11 19.75 0.20
N SER A 150 0.44 20.97 0.07
CA SER A 150 -0.12 22.23 0.56
C SER A 150 -0.33 22.35 2.09
N LYS A 151 0.14 21.36 2.86
CA LYS A 151 -0.02 21.31 4.33
C LYS A 151 1.28 21.62 5.08
N GLY A 152 2.37 21.96 4.36
CA GLY A 152 3.72 22.04 4.91
C GLY A 152 3.87 23.04 6.06
N ILE A 153 3.33 24.24 5.94
CA ILE A 153 3.41 25.27 6.99
C ILE A 153 2.68 24.80 8.26
N ALA A 154 1.47 24.28 8.12
CA ALA A 154 0.68 23.81 9.26
C ALA A 154 1.29 22.57 9.94
N ALA A 155 1.91 21.69 9.17
CA ALA A 155 2.46 20.42 9.68
C ALA A 155 3.93 20.52 10.13
N ALA A 156 4.67 21.57 9.75
CA ALA A 156 6.13 21.66 9.90
C ALA A 156 6.63 21.40 11.33
N GLY A 157 5.98 21.97 12.35
CA GLY A 157 6.41 21.82 13.75
C GLY A 157 6.29 20.36 14.23
N GLY A 158 5.13 19.75 14.02
CA GLY A 158 4.88 18.36 14.43
C GLY A 158 5.71 17.34 13.66
N LEU A 159 5.69 17.46 12.34
CA LEU A 159 6.49 16.57 11.46
C LEU A 159 7.99 16.73 11.71
N GLY A 160 8.46 17.98 11.91
CA GLY A 160 9.87 18.24 12.21
C GLY A 160 10.33 17.56 13.49
N LYS A 161 9.50 17.56 14.55
CA LYS A 161 9.79 16.85 15.80
C LYS A 161 9.85 15.35 15.58
N ILE A 162 8.81 14.76 15.04
CA ILE A 162 8.73 13.29 14.80
C ILE A 162 9.88 12.83 13.89
N PHE A 163 10.20 13.62 12.88
CA PHE A 163 11.28 13.31 11.96
C PHE A 163 12.67 13.41 12.61
N ALA A 164 12.88 14.40 13.49
CA ALA A 164 14.11 14.50 14.27
C ALA A 164 14.29 13.28 15.18
N ASP A 165 13.23 12.86 15.89
CA ASP A 165 13.22 11.65 16.70
C ASP A 165 13.56 10.42 15.84
N TRP A 166 12.94 10.30 14.66
CA TRP A 166 13.24 9.19 13.73
C TRP A 166 14.72 9.16 13.29
N ILE A 167 15.28 10.32 12.99
CA ILE A 167 16.71 10.41 12.60
C ILE A 167 17.63 10.03 13.75
N VAL A 168 17.32 10.45 14.99
CA VAL A 168 18.16 10.23 16.16
C VAL A 168 18.03 8.79 16.67
N ASP A 169 16.81 8.34 16.87
CA ASP A 169 16.48 7.08 17.53
C ASP A 169 16.34 5.90 16.56
N GLY A 170 16.25 6.18 15.23
CA GLY A 170 16.07 5.17 14.19
C GLY A 170 14.64 4.77 13.88
N TYR A 171 13.66 5.40 14.55
CA TYR A 171 12.21 5.18 14.37
C TYR A 171 11.42 6.44 14.76
N PRO A 172 10.21 6.64 14.20
CA PRO A 172 9.40 7.79 14.52
C PRO A 172 8.80 7.70 15.93
N SER A 173 8.59 8.86 16.57
CA SER A 173 7.96 8.97 17.89
C SER A 173 6.43 9.01 17.86
N GLY A 174 5.81 8.97 16.67
CA GLY A 174 4.36 9.05 16.47
C GLY A 174 3.87 8.11 15.38
N GLU A 175 2.55 8.02 15.24
CA GLU A 175 1.85 7.21 14.23
C GLU A 175 1.94 7.87 12.85
N ILE A 176 3.04 7.62 12.15
CA ILE A 176 3.30 8.17 10.80
C ILE A 176 3.71 7.10 9.79
N THR A 177 3.42 5.84 10.07
CA THR A 177 3.77 4.70 9.20
C THR A 177 3.28 4.90 7.77
N GLU A 178 2.10 5.48 7.57
CA GLU A 178 1.54 5.78 6.25
C GLU A 178 2.35 6.80 5.45
N THR A 179 3.17 7.63 6.10
CA THR A 179 4.01 8.63 5.43
C THR A 179 5.40 8.13 5.07
N ASP A 180 5.75 6.91 5.46
CA ASP A 180 7.05 6.30 5.17
C ASP A 180 7.28 6.27 3.65
N VAL A 181 8.37 6.89 3.19
CA VAL A 181 8.70 6.94 1.76
C VAL A 181 8.81 5.55 1.12
N ARG A 182 9.15 4.53 1.91
CA ARG A 182 9.30 3.14 1.48
C ARG A 182 7.97 2.43 1.17
N ARG A 183 6.81 3.07 1.40
CA ARG A 183 5.49 2.56 0.99
C ARG A 183 5.30 2.53 -0.52
N ASN A 184 6.10 3.31 -1.26
CA ASN A 184 5.97 3.47 -2.70
C ASN A 184 6.83 2.46 -3.45
N ASN A 185 6.22 1.64 -4.29
CA ASN A 185 6.91 0.69 -5.16
C ASN A 185 7.47 1.39 -6.42
N SER A 186 8.36 0.71 -7.14
CA SER A 186 9.07 1.28 -8.28
C SER A 186 8.14 1.79 -9.40
N VAL A 187 7.03 1.12 -9.67
CA VAL A 187 6.04 1.55 -10.66
C VAL A 187 5.45 2.92 -10.33
N GLN A 188 5.22 3.20 -9.05
CA GLN A 188 4.63 4.46 -8.57
C GLN A 188 5.61 5.64 -8.64
N THR A 189 6.88 5.38 -8.89
CA THR A 189 7.92 6.42 -9.05
C THR A 189 8.25 6.71 -10.51
N THR A 190 7.67 5.97 -11.47
CA THR A 190 7.89 6.21 -12.91
C THR A 190 7.30 7.56 -13.34
N GLN A 191 7.92 8.17 -14.36
CA GLN A 191 7.49 9.48 -14.85
C GLN A 191 6.03 9.45 -15.32
N SER A 192 5.65 8.46 -16.11
CA SER A 192 4.28 8.30 -16.61
C SER A 192 3.24 8.13 -15.51
N TYR A 193 3.60 7.40 -14.44
CA TYR A 193 2.70 7.23 -13.31
C TYR A 193 2.46 8.54 -12.56
N ILE A 194 3.52 9.28 -12.20
CA ILE A 194 3.38 10.51 -11.41
C ILE A 194 2.68 11.62 -12.20
N GLU A 195 2.96 11.75 -13.51
CA GLU A 195 2.32 12.74 -14.37
C GLU A 195 0.81 12.51 -14.53
N ALA A 196 0.38 11.26 -14.54
CA ALA A 196 -1.04 10.93 -14.64
C ALA A 196 -1.74 10.97 -13.26
N ARG A 197 -1.12 10.38 -12.23
CA ARG A 197 -1.74 10.17 -10.91
C ARG A 197 -1.78 11.41 -10.04
N ILE A 198 -0.71 12.22 -10.03
CA ILE A 198 -0.59 13.29 -9.05
C ILE A 198 -1.59 14.42 -9.28
N PRO A 199 -1.92 14.86 -10.51
CA PRO A 199 -3.02 15.80 -10.74
C PRO A 199 -4.37 15.31 -10.21
N GLU A 200 -4.72 14.03 -10.41
CA GLU A 200 -5.93 13.44 -9.85
C GLU A 200 -5.88 13.42 -8.31
N ALA A 201 -4.74 13.06 -7.73
CA ALA A 201 -4.56 13.03 -6.28
C ALA A 201 -4.72 14.42 -5.66
N LEU A 202 -4.22 15.48 -6.32
CA LEU A 202 -4.43 16.86 -5.89
C LEU A 202 -5.92 17.18 -5.77
N GLY A 203 -6.70 16.92 -6.82
CA GLY A 203 -8.15 17.14 -6.82
C GLY A 203 -8.88 16.34 -5.75
N HIS A 204 -8.33 15.21 -5.36
CA HIS A 204 -8.92 14.39 -4.29
C HIS A 204 -8.63 14.90 -2.87
N THR A 205 -7.83 15.96 -2.70
CA THR A 205 -7.48 16.50 -1.37
C THR A 205 -8.71 16.94 -0.57
N TYR A 206 -9.71 17.54 -1.21
CA TYR A 206 -10.96 17.99 -0.59
C TYR A 206 -12.19 17.19 -1.04
N ALA A 207 -12.06 16.30 -2.02
CA ALA A 207 -13.17 15.46 -2.45
C ALA A 207 -13.61 14.48 -1.34
N MET A 208 -14.77 13.87 -1.52
CA MET A 208 -15.28 12.85 -0.60
C MET A 208 -14.34 11.64 -0.55
N HIS A 209 -13.80 11.35 0.62
CA HIS A 209 -12.92 10.20 0.85
C HIS A 209 -13.76 8.93 1.10
N TRP A 210 -14.34 8.41 0.04
CA TRP A 210 -15.11 7.17 0.10
C TRP A 210 -14.25 6.00 0.56
N PRO A 211 -14.77 5.12 1.42
CA PRO A 211 -14.09 3.86 1.72
C PRO A 211 -13.84 3.06 0.43
N PHE A 212 -12.63 2.51 0.28
CA PHE A 212 -12.19 1.78 -0.90
C PHE A 212 -12.14 2.60 -2.20
N TYR A 213 -12.03 3.92 -2.10
CA TYR A 213 -11.87 4.78 -3.28
C TYR A 213 -10.72 4.28 -4.16
N GLN A 214 -10.97 4.27 -5.47
CA GLN A 214 -10.00 3.88 -6.49
C GLN A 214 -9.72 5.05 -7.42
N TYR A 215 -8.46 5.39 -7.58
CA TYR A 215 -8.03 6.34 -8.60
C TYR A 215 -8.31 5.82 -10.00
N HIS A 216 -8.53 6.72 -10.96
CA HIS A 216 -8.86 6.40 -12.35
C HIS A 216 -7.64 6.44 -13.27
N THR A 217 -6.64 7.27 -12.94
CA THR A 217 -5.42 7.45 -13.71
C THR A 217 -4.33 6.43 -13.32
N ALA A 218 -3.32 6.30 -14.16
CA ALA A 218 -2.15 5.42 -13.95
C ALA A 218 -2.54 3.99 -13.53
N ARG A 219 -3.60 3.46 -14.17
CA ARG A 219 -4.12 2.11 -13.94
C ARG A 219 -3.46 1.11 -14.89
N ASN A 220 -3.54 -0.16 -14.55
CA ASN A 220 -3.07 -1.29 -15.38
C ASN A 220 -1.57 -1.30 -15.68
N LEU A 221 -0.74 -0.65 -14.86
CA LEU A 221 0.71 -0.60 -15.06
C LEU A 221 1.45 -1.77 -14.42
N TRP A 222 0.86 -2.40 -13.43
CA TRP A 222 1.42 -3.56 -12.76
C TRP A 222 0.30 -4.57 -12.45
N GLN A 223 0.35 -5.71 -13.11
CA GLN A 223 -0.74 -6.68 -13.16
C GLN A 223 -0.25 -8.10 -12.85
N SER A 224 -1.15 -8.95 -12.37
CA SER A 224 -0.90 -10.39 -12.29
C SER A 224 -1.00 -11.05 -13.68
N PRO A 225 -0.40 -12.24 -13.88
CA PRO A 225 -0.59 -13.01 -15.10
C PRO A 225 -2.05 -13.40 -15.38
N LEU A 226 -2.92 -13.32 -14.36
CA LEU A 226 -4.34 -13.68 -14.45
C LEU A 226 -5.25 -12.48 -14.74
N HIS A 227 -4.70 -11.26 -14.82
CA HIS A 227 -5.48 -10.03 -14.91
C HIS A 227 -6.56 -10.09 -15.99
N ASP A 228 -6.19 -10.37 -17.23
CA ASP A 228 -7.12 -10.38 -18.36
C ASP A 228 -8.16 -11.49 -18.24
N THR A 229 -7.73 -12.67 -17.79
CA THR A 229 -8.65 -13.79 -17.55
C THR A 229 -9.69 -13.46 -16.47
N LEU A 230 -9.29 -12.77 -15.41
CA LEU A 230 -10.19 -12.37 -14.33
C LEU A 230 -11.09 -11.21 -14.76
N LEU A 231 -10.57 -10.28 -15.57
CA LEU A 231 -11.34 -9.17 -16.15
C LEU A 231 -12.50 -9.71 -17.01
N GLU A 232 -12.24 -10.69 -17.89
CA GLU A 232 -13.24 -11.38 -18.69
C GLU A 232 -14.31 -12.08 -17.82
N GLN A 233 -13.95 -12.47 -16.60
CA GLN A 233 -14.84 -13.12 -15.62
C GLN A 233 -15.51 -12.14 -14.66
N GLY A 234 -15.49 -10.84 -14.97
CA GLY A 234 -16.21 -9.80 -14.24
C GLY A 234 -15.45 -9.24 -13.01
N ALA A 235 -14.13 -9.39 -12.93
CA ALA A 235 -13.38 -8.78 -11.86
C ALA A 235 -13.45 -7.25 -11.91
N CYS A 236 -13.78 -6.64 -10.77
CA CYS A 236 -13.59 -5.23 -10.53
C CYS A 236 -12.27 -5.03 -9.80
N PHE A 237 -11.32 -4.44 -10.52
CA PHE A 237 -9.97 -4.25 -10.00
C PHE A 237 -9.84 -2.97 -9.17
N GLY A 238 -8.93 -3.02 -8.19
CA GLY A 238 -8.42 -1.86 -7.47
C GLY A 238 -6.91 -1.92 -7.37
N GLU A 239 -6.28 -0.77 -7.18
CA GLU A 239 -4.83 -0.65 -7.05
C GLU A 239 -4.41 -0.58 -5.58
N VAL A 240 -3.35 -1.29 -5.23
CA VAL A 240 -2.59 -1.09 -3.99
C VAL A 240 -1.10 -1.18 -4.29
N GLY A 241 -0.35 -0.16 -3.89
CA GLY A 241 1.08 -0.10 -4.15
C GLY A 241 1.45 -0.12 -5.64
N GLY A 242 0.56 0.32 -6.51
CA GLY A 242 0.71 0.29 -7.97
C GLY A 242 0.27 -1.02 -8.63
N PHE A 243 -0.10 -2.05 -7.87
CA PHE A 243 -0.49 -3.35 -8.37
C PHE A 243 -2.02 -3.49 -8.46
N GLU A 244 -2.52 -3.90 -9.64
CA GLU A 244 -3.94 -4.21 -9.86
C GLU A 244 -4.32 -5.56 -9.25
N ARG A 245 -5.39 -5.57 -8.47
CA ARG A 245 -5.89 -6.79 -7.83
C ARG A 245 -7.41 -6.85 -7.84
N PRO A 246 -8.04 -8.04 -8.02
CA PRO A 246 -9.48 -8.15 -8.02
C PRO A 246 -10.02 -7.90 -6.61
N ASN A 247 -10.86 -6.86 -6.46
CA ASN A 247 -11.47 -6.53 -5.19
C ASN A 247 -12.82 -7.23 -4.98
N TRP A 248 -13.57 -7.43 -6.06
CA TRP A 248 -14.84 -8.15 -6.09
C TRP A 248 -15.19 -8.55 -7.53
N PHE A 249 -16.18 -9.41 -7.73
CA PHE A 249 -16.58 -9.89 -9.05
C PHE A 249 -18.05 -9.56 -9.33
N ALA A 250 -18.27 -8.83 -10.42
CA ALA A 250 -19.62 -8.57 -10.94
C ALA A 250 -20.23 -9.85 -11.52
N ARG A 251 -21.52 -10.03 -11.33
CA ARG A 251 -22.31 -11.20 -11.80
C ARG A 251 -23.66 -10.75 -12.27
N ASP A 252 -24.40 -11.64 -12.93
CA ASP A 252 -25.77 -11.43 -13.34
C ASP A 252 -25.96 -10.19 -14.23
N GLY A 253 -24.98 -9.91 -15.10
CA GLY A 253 -25.02 -8.78 -16.02
C GLY A 253 -24.72 -7.41 -15.40
N ALA A 254 -24.27 -7.37 -14.14
CA ALA A 254 -23.83 -6.13 -13.52
C ALA A 254 -22.49 -5.66 -14.10
N GLU A 255 -22.26 -4.36 -14.09
CA GLU A 255 -21.01 -3.75 -14.50
C GLU A 255 -19.98 -3.81 -13.35
N ALA A 256 -18.74 -4.19 -13.68
CA ALA A 256 -17.64 -4.26 -12.72
C ALA A 256 -17.03 -2.87 -12.45
N LYS A 257 -17.80 -2.01 -11.78
CA LYS A 257 -17.37 -0.65 -11.41
C LYS A 257 -17.79 -0.29 -9.99
N TYR A 258 -17.06 0.63 -9.36
CA TYR A 258 -17.43 1.19 -8.07
C TYR A 258 -18.50 2.28 -8.21
N GLU A 259 -19.58 2.16 -7.45
CA GLU A 259 -20.60 3.21 -7.25
C GLU A 259 -20.62 3.56 -5.77
N TYR A 260 -19.98 4.67 -5.43
CA TYR A 260 -19.87 5.11 -4.04
C TYR A 260 -21.17 5.69 -3.52
N SER A 261 -21.52 5.39 -2.28
CA SER A 261 -22.78 5.81 -1.66
C SER A 261 -22.67 5.87 -0.14
N TYR A 262 -23.44 6.74 0.49
CA TYR A 262 -23.67 6.73 1.95
C TYR A 262 -24.52 5.53 2.40
N ASN A 263 -25.27 4.91 1.48
CA ASN A 263 -25.96 3.64 1.68
C ASN A 263 -25.00 2.47 1.44
N ARG A 264 -25.51 1.25 1.37
CA ARG A 264 -24.70 0.10 0.92
C ARG A 264 -24.27 0.31 -0.53
N GLN A 265 -22.97 0.16 -0.78
CA GLN A 265 -22.38 0.25 -2.09
C GLN A 265 -22.87 -0.90 -3.01
N ASN A 266 -22.79 -0.67 -4.32
CA ASN A 266 -23.28 -1.62 -5.33
C ASN A 266 -22.57 -2.99 -5.26
N TRP A 267 -21.32 -3.05 -4.81
CA TRP A 267 -20.53 -4.28 -4.71
C TRP A 267 -20.83 -5.12 -3.47
N PHE A 268 -21.60 -4.61 -2.49
CA PHE A 268 -21.86 -5.32 -1.23
C PHE A 268 -22.47 -6.71 -1.45
N LYS A 269 -23.50 -6.83 -2.30
CA LYS A 269 -24.16 -8.11 -2.57
C LYS A 269 -23.24 -9.15 -3.19
N PHE A 270 -22.27 -8.71 -3.98
CA PHE A 270 -21.34 -9.59 -4.68
C PHE A 270 -20.30 -10.15 -3.73
N TYR A 271 -19.56 -9.30 -3.00
CA TYR A 271 -18.56 -9.82 -2.06
C TYR A 271 -19.19 -10.56 -0.86
N ALA A 272 -20.44 -10.26 -0.50
CA ALA A 272 -21.17 -11.05 0.48
C ALA A 272 -21.46 -12.48 -0.02
N ALA A 273 -21.82 -12.62 -1.30
CA ALA A 273 -21.98 -13.94 -1.92
C ALA A 273 -20.63 -14.68 -2.02
N GLU A 274 -19.55 -13.99 -2.37
CA GLU A 274 -18.19 -14.53 -2.38
C GLU A 274 -17.77 -15.03 -0.98
N HIS A 275 -18.01 -14.23 0.05
CA HIS A 275 -17.76 -14.59 1.44
C HIS A 275 -18.48 -15.89 1.82
N LEU A 276 -19.77 -15.98 1.51
CA LEU A 276 -20.57 -17.18 1.79
C LEU A 276 -20.10 -18.40 0.99
N ALA A 277 -19.68 -18.22 -0.27
CA ALA A 277 -19.12 -19.30 -1.08
C ALA A 277 -17.88 -19.92 -0.44
N VAL A 278 -16.99 -19.10 0.13
CA VAL A 278 -15.80 -19.58 0.85
C VAL A 278 -16.19 -20.34 2.13
N ARG A 279 -17.15 -19.82 2.91
CA ARG A 279 -17.63 -20.50 4.13
C ARG A 279 -18.33 -21.82 3.86
N GLN A 280 -19.09 -21.93 2.77
CA GLN A 280 -19.98 -23.05 2.51
C GLN A 280 -19.44 -24.05 1.47
N SER A 281 -18.51 -23.62 0.61
CA SER A 281 -17.98 -24.46 -0.45
C SER A 281 -16.49 -24.22 -0.70
N VAL A 282 -16.13 -23.46 -1.72
CA VAL A 282 -14.75 -23.16 -2.08
C VAL A 282 -14.64 -21.87 -2.88
N GLY A 283 -13.64 -21.07 -2.56
CA GLY A 283 -13.26 -19.88 -3.31
C GLY A 283 -11.80 -19.92 -3.74
N VAL A 284 -11.51 -19.24 -4.84
CA VAL A 284 -10.14 -18.99 -5.31
C VAL A 284 -9.89 -17.49 -5.37
N TYR A 285 -8.77 -17.08 -4.81
CA TYR A 285 -8.29 -15.70 -4.81
C TYR A 285 -7.02 -15.60 -5.65
N ASP A 286 -6.92 -14.57 -6.46
CA ASP A 286 -5.63 -14.13 -6.99
C ASP A 286 -4.98 -13.20 -5.96
N ILE A 287 -3.99 -13.72 -5.24
CA ILE A 287 -3.15 -12.98 -4.29
C ILE A 287 -1.73 -12.80 -4.83
N SER A 288 -1.57 -12.78 -6.16
CA SER A 288 -0.26 -12.60 -6.82
C SER A 288 0.40 -11.27 -6.51
N SER A 289 -0.36 -10.30 -6.01
CA SER A 289 0.15 -9.01 -5.52
C SER A 289 1.10 -9.11 -4.33
N PHE A 290 1.10 -10.23 -3.59
CA PHE A 290 2.05 -10.39 -2.48
C PHE A 290 3.50 -10.34 -2.96
N GLY A 291 4.36 -9.66 -2.18
CA GLY A 291 5.80 -9.72 -2.34
C GLY A 291 6.33 -11.12 -2.01
N LYS A 292 7.21 -11.63 -2.85
CA LYS A 292 7.83 -12.94 -2.68
C LYS A 292 9.33 -12.80 -2.85
N PHE A 293 10.08 -13.08 -1.79
CA PHE A 293 11.55 -13.04 -1.81
C PHE A 293 12.11 -14.43 -1.62
N GLU A 294 13.04 -14.82 -2.47
CA GLU A 294 13.86 -16.00 -2.24
C GLU A 294 15.10 -15.58 -1.43
N VAL A 295 15.34 -16.25 -0.31
CA VAL A 295 16.53 -16.10 0.53
C VAL A 295 17.27 -17.42 0.52
N SER A 296 18.54 -17.41 0.08
CA SER A 296 19.30 -18.64 -0.12
C SER A 296 20.76 -18.51 0.34
N GLY A 297 21.44 -19.66 0.40
CA GLY A 297 22.84 -19.75 0.83
C GLY A 297 23.01 -20.24 2.27
N THR A 298 24.26 -20.48 2.69
CA THR A 298 24.56 -21.03 4.02
C THR A 298 24.27 -20.05 5.17
N GLY A 299 24.18 -18.74 4.88
CA GLY A 299 23.81 -17.71 5.84
C GLY A 299 22.31 -17.39 5.91
N SER A 300 21.48 -18.02 5.06
CA SER A 300 20.05 -17.69 4.93
C SER A 300 19.27 -17.90 6.23
N LEU A 301 19.47 -19.03 6.90
CA LEU A 301 18.83 -19.30 8.18
C LEU A 301 19.23 -18.29 9.25
N ALA A 302 20.50 -17.97 9.38
CA ALA A 302 20.99 -16.99 10.37
C ALA A 302 20.41 -15.58 10.09
N THR A 303 20.29 -15.20 8.82
CA THR A 303 19.65 -13.94 8.40
C THR A 303 18.18 -13.89 8.85
N LEU A 304 17.41 -14.93 8.53
CA LEU A 304 15.98 -14.97 8.82
C LEU A 304 15.69 -15.14 10.32
N GLN A 305 16.50 -15.93 11.05
CA GLN A 305 16.37 -16.10 12.49
C GLN A 305 16.63 -14.77 13.24
N ARG A 306 17.65 -14.00 12.82
CA ARG A 306 17.93 -12.69 13.40
C ARG A 306 16.82 -11.67 13.19
N LEU A 307 16.13 -11.72 12.06
CA LEU A 307 15.03 -10.80 11.73
C LEU A 307 13.72 -11.18 12.40
N SER A 308 13.43 -12.47 12.54
CA SER A 308 12.12 -13.02 12.89
C SER A 308 11.94 -13.24 14.39
N CYS A 309 10.79 -12.86 14.92
CA CYS A 309 10.47 -13.14 16.34
C CYS A 309 10.08 -14.61 16.58
N ALA A 310 9.64 -15.34 15.55
CA ALA A 310 9.40 -16.78 15.62
C ALA A 310 10.69 -17.58 15.35
N ASP A 311 10.68 -18.85 15.70
CA ASP A 311 11.75 -19.78 15.34
C ASP A 311 11.64 -20.17 13.86
N ILE A 312 12.71 -19.90 13.09
CA ILE A 312 12.83 -20.23 11.67
C ILE A 312 13.65 -21.51 11.43
N ASP A 313 14.38 -21.98 12.47
CA ASP A 313 15.10 -23.26 12.37
C ASP A 313 14.15 -24.44 12.58
N VAL A 314 13.30 -24.63 11.61
CA VAL A 314 12.30 -25.70 11.52
C VAL A 314 12.66 -26.65 10.37
N GLU A 315 12.10 -27.85 10.36
CA GLU A 315 12.31 -28.81 9.29
C GLU A 315 11.95 -28.25 7.89
N PRO A 316 12.67 -28.59 6.82
CA PRO A 316 12.27 -28.31 5.47
C PRO A 316 10.79 -28.71 5.21
N GLY A 317 10.09 -27.88 4.45
CA GLY A 317 8.65 -28.02 4.23
C GLY A 317 7.78 -27.35 5.29
N LYS A 318 8.35 -26.75 6.35
CA LYS A 318 7.57 -25.96 7.30
C LYS A 318 7.35 -24.54 6.81
N VAL A 319 6.19 -23.99 7.19
CA VAL A 319 5.79 -22.60 6.92
C VAL A 319 5.51 -21.92 8.25
N VAL A 320 6.21 -20.83 8.50
CA VAL A 320 6.20 -20.10 9.77
C VAL A 320 5.59 -18.72 9.56
N TYR A 321 4.55 -18.39 10.32
CA TYR A 321 4.05 -17.02 10.44
C TYR A 321 4.88 -16.28 11.48
N THR A 322 5.38 -15.10 11.15
CA THR A 322 6.28 -14.33 12.01
C THR A 322 6.18 -12.84 11.77
N GLN A 323 6.64 -12.06 12.75
CA GLN A 323 6.85 -10.62 12.62
C GLN A 323 8.32 -10.29 12.69
N TRP A 324 8.72 -9.23 11.97
CA TRP A 324 9.99 -8.56 12.16
C TRP A 324 9.79 -7.32 13.01
N LEU A 325 10.62 -7.16 14.03
CA LEU A 325 10.46 -6.07 15.00
C LEU A 325 11.56 -5.01 14.83
N ASN A 326 11.26 -3.78 15.25
CA ASN A 326 12.30 -2.78 15.50
C ASN A 326 12.88 -2.93 16.91
N ASN A 327 13.92 -2.14 17.23
CA ASN A 327 14.60 -2.21 18.52
C ASN A 327 13.72 -1.83 19.72
N ARG A 328 12.55 -1.19 19.51
CA ARG A 328 11.54 -0.91 20.55
C ARG A 328 10.49 -2.03 20.67
N GLY A 329 10.58 -3.07 19.85
CA GLY A 329 9.59 -4.13 19.80
C GLY A 329 8.37 -3.84 18.93
N GLY A 330 8.36 -2.72 18.18
CA GLY A 330 7.31 -2.39 17.22
C GLY A 330 7.34 -3.29 15.99
N ILE A 331 6.16 -3.59 15.42
CA ILE A 331 5.97 -4.55 14.34
C ILE A 331 6.30 -3.90 12.99
N GLU A 332 7.51 -4.11 12.49
CA GLU A 332 7.96 -3.58 11.20
C GLU A 332 7.42 -4.34 9.99
N ALA A 333 7.25 -5.65 10.12
CA ALA A 333 6.69 -6.51 9.08
C ALA A 333 5.87 -7.64 9.72
N ASP A 334 4.83 -8.06 9.00
CA ASP A 334 3.95 -9.18 9.31
C ASP A 334 3.91 -10.10 8.10
N LEU A 335 4.53 -11.28 8.20
CA LEU A 335 4.87 -12.07 7.03
C LEU A 335 4.94 -13.57 7.30
N THR A 336 5.07 -14.33 6.22
CA THR A 336 5.20 -15.78 6.27
C THR A 336 6.53 -16.21 5.66
N ILE A 337 7.21 -17.17 6.29
CA ILE A 337 8.46 -17.76 5.80
C ILE A 337 8.26 -19.24 5.59
N ALA A 338 8.47 -19.70 4.36
CA ALA A 338 8.47 -21.12 4.00
C ALA A 338 9.91 -21.63 3.87
N ARG A 339 10.30 -22.66 4.62
CA ARG A 339 11.59 -23.34 4.45
C ARG A 339 11.46 -24.39 3.36
N LEU A 340 12.06 -24.14 2.19
CA LEU A 340 11.97 -25.03 1.03
C LEU A 340 12.91 -26.22 1.15
N ASP A 341 14.13 -25.95 1.58
CA ASP A 341 15.19 -26.93 1.88
C ASP A 341 16.15 -26.37 2.96
N ASP A 342 17.29 -27.00 3.15
CA ASP A 342 18.25 -26.60 4.19
C ASP A 342 18.77 -25.16 4.06
N LYS A 343 18.78 -24.61 2.84
CA LYS A 343 19.43 -23.35 2.50
C LYS A 343 18.57 -22.40 1.69
N ARG A 344 17.29 -22.72 1.42
CA ARG A 344 16.38 -21.88 0.64
C ARG A 344 15.08 -21.64 1.37
N PHE A 345 14.64 -20.39 1.33
CA PHE A 345 13.41 -19.95 1.95
C PHE A 345 12.65 -19.01 1.02
N TYR A 346 11.32 -19.08 1.07
CA TYR A 346 10.47 -18.01 0.56
C TYR A 346 10.00 -17.14 1.72
N VAL A 347 10.10 -15.82 1.52
CA VAL A 347 9.53 -14.80 2.42
C VAL A 347 8.39 -14.15 1.68
N ILE A 348 7.17 -14.21 2.22
CA ILE A 348 5.96 -13.71 1.62
C ILE A 348 5.42 -12.55 2.44
N THR A 349 5.25 -11.39 1.82
CA THR A 349 4.80 -10.15 2.47
C THR A 349 3.73 -9.42 1.66
N GLY A 350 3.07 -8.42 2.26
CA GLY A 350 2.07 -7.61 1.60
C GLY A 350 2.66 -6.63 0.57
N ILE A 351 1.91 -6.34 -0.49
CA ILE A 351 2.35 -5.42 -1.56
C ILE A 351 2.63 -4.00 -1.04
N ALA A 352 1.87 -3.52 -0.06
CA ALA A 352 2.05 -2.19 0.50
C ALA A 352 3.35 -2.03 1.31
N SER A 353 3.91 -3.14 1.80
CA SER A 353 5.17 -3.17 2.56
C SER A 353 6.36 -3.73 1.77
N LEU A 354 6.14 -4.17 0.53
CA LEU A 354 7.13 -4.89 -0.29
C LEU A 354 8.50 -4.20 -0.32
N LYS A 355 8.57 -2.93 -0.67
CA LYS A 355 9.85 -2.18 -0.78
C LYS A 355 10.49 -1.96 0.59
N ARG A 356 9.69 -1.75 1.62
CA ARG A 356 10.13 -1.60 3.00
C ARG A 356 10.75 -2.89 3.54
N ASP A 357 10.06 -4.01 3.35
CA ASP A 357 10.51 -5.31 3.85
C ASP A 357 11.72 -5.82 3.06
N TRP A 358 11.74 -5.59 1.74
CA TRP A 358 12.90 -5.85 0.90
C TRP A 358 14.14 -5.08 1.38
N SER A 359 13.99 -3.78 1.65
CA SER A 359 15.07 -2.96 2.20
C SER A 359 15.55 -3.47 3.55
N ARG A 360 14.61 -3.84 4.44
CA ARG A 360 14.93 -4.37 5.77
C ARG A 360 15.68 -5.70 5.69
N LEU A 361 15.24 -6.60 4.83
CA LEU A 361 15.92 -7.86 4.57
C LEU A 361 17.38 -7.62 4.16
N ASN A 362 17.58 -6.82 3.11
CA ASN A 362 18.90 -6.61 2.52
C ASN A 362 19.87 -5.86 3.43
N LYS A 363 19.37 -4.99 4.32
CA LYS A 363 20.21 -4.30 5.32
C LYS A 363 20.65 -5.19 6.48
N ASN A 364 20.11 -6.40 6.60
CA ASN A 364 20.38 -7.30 7.72
C ASN A 364 20.91 -8.67 7.28
N ILE A 365 21.26 -8.85 6.02
CA ILE A 365 21.80 -10.11 5.52
C ILE A 365 23.11 -10.48 6.24
N GLN A 366 23.24 -11.75 6.58
CA GLN A 366 24.47 -12.33 7.11
C GLN A 366 25.38 -12.80 5.96
N PRO A 367 26.69 -13.00 6.22
CA PRO A 367 27.60 -13.55 5.20
C PRO A 367 27.04 -14.82 4.55
N ASP A 368 27.34 -15.03 3.28
CA ASP A 368 26.88 -16.17 2.46
C ASP A 368 25.35 -16.28 2.30
N THR A 369 24.66 -15.14 2.40
CA THR A 369 23.23 -15.02 2.10
C THR A 369 23.04 -14.34 0.75
N GLN A 370 22.18 -14.90 -0.09
CA GLN A 370 21.69 -14.31 -1.34
C GLN A 370 20.20 -14.03 -1.22
N THR A 371 19.76 -12.92 -1.78
CA THR A 371 18.36 -12.53 -1.82
C THR A 371 17.94 -12.21 -3.26
N ARG A 372 16.73 -12.61 -3.63
CA ARG A 372 16.15 -12.33 -4.95
C ARG A 372 14.67 -11.98 -4.79
N ASP A 373 14.24 -10.90 -5.39
CA ASP A 373 12.82 -10.59 -5.53
C ASP A 373 12.24 -11.40 -6.70
N ILE A 374 11.35 -12.33 -6.36
CA ILE A 374 10.67 -13.22 -7.30
C ILE A 374 9.17 -12.91 -7.40
N SER A 375 8.76 -11.72 -6.97
CA SER A 375 7.36 -11.33 -6.87
C SER A 375 6.62 -11.48 -8.20
N MET A 376 7.29 -11.18 -9.31
CA MET A 376 6.71 -11.27 -10.65
C MET A 376 6.96 -12.61 -11.36
N GLU A 377 7.83 -13.45 -10.82
CA GLU A 377 8.11 -14.77 -11.39
C GLU A 377 7.06 -15.82 -10.99
N LEU A 378 6.38 -15.58 -9.87
CA LEU A 378 5.37 -16.46 -9.31
C LEU A 378 4.03 -15.75 -9.14
N ALA A 379 2.98 -16.29 -9.77
CA ALA A 379 1.61 -16.03 -9.36
C ALA A 379 1.32 -16.74 -8.03
N CYS A 380 0.36 -16.23 -7.28
CA CYS A 380 -0.11 -16.89 -6.06
C CYS A 380 -1.63 -16.99 -6.06
N LEU A 381 -2.13 -18.24 -6.03
CA LEU A 381 -3.55 -18.56 -5.93
C LEU A 381 -3.85 -19.10 -4.54
N SER A 382 -4.82 -18.53 -3.85
CA SER A 382 -5.29 -19.06 -2.57
C SER A 382 -6.64 -19.75 -2.76
N VAL A 383 -6.69 -21.07 -2.50
CA VAL A 383 -7.87 -21.92 -2.65
C VAL A 383 -8.40 -22.27 -1.26
N GLN A 384 -9.54 -21.72 -0.88
CA GLN A 384 -10.02 -21.75 0.49
C GLN A 384 -11.50 -22.20 0.57
N GLY A 385 -11.84 -22.95 1.60
CA GLY A 385 -13.19 -23.40 1.89
C GLY A 385 -13.26 -24.92 2.16
N PRO A 386 -14.37 -25.43 2.71
CA PRO A 386 -14.51 -26.84 3.09
C PRO A 386 -14.26 -27.83 1.94
N ASN A 387 -14.56 -27.43 0.69
CA ASN A 387 -14.34 -28.26 -0.49
C ASN A 387 -12.99 -28.05 -1.19
N SER A 388 -12.11 -27.19 -0.68
CA SER A 388 -10.81 -26.90 -1.29
C SER A 388 -9.95 -28.16 -1.51
N ARG A 389 -9.97 -29.08 -0.54
CA ARG A 389 -9.27 -30.38 -0.67
C ARG A 389 -9.81 -31.22 -1.81
N HIS A 390 -11.11 -31.29 -1.95
CA HIS A 390 -11.73 -32.10 -3.00
C HIS A 390 -11.39 -31.59 -4.39
N VAL A 391 -11.38 -30.27 -4.55
CA VAL A 391 -10.99 -29.63 -5.82
C VAL A 391 -9.52 -29.89 -6.11
N LEU A 392 -8.64 -29.59 -5.18
CA LEU A 392 -7.18 -29.72 -5.38
C LEU A 392 -6.75 -31.17 -5.57
N GLN A 393 -7.39 -32.14 -4.89
CA GLN A 393 -7.06 -33.56 -5.04
C GLN A 393 -7.33 -34.11 -6.44
N LYS A 394 -8.17 -33.46 -7.24
CA LYS A 394 -8.43 -33.86 -8.63
C LYS A 394 -7.32 -33.46 -9.60
N ILE A 395 -6.52 -32.47 -9.25
CA ILE A 395 -5.52 -31.87 -10.14
C ILE A 395 -4.07 -32.12 -9.70
N THR A 396 -3.86 -32.77 -8.55
CA THR A 396 -2.54 -33.20 -8.08
C THR A 396 -2.58 -34.62 -7.55
N ASP A 397 -1.50 -35.34 -7.71
CA ASP A 397 -1.26 -36.67 -7.15
C ASP A 397 -0.80 -36.66 -5.69
N ALA A 398 -0.45 -35.50 -5.16
CA ALA A 398 -0.08 -35.33 -3.75
C ALA A 398 -1.26 -35.66 -2.82
N ASP A 399 -1.05 -36.50 -1.81
CA ASP A 399 -2.09 -36.79 -0.80
C ASP A 399 -2.30 -35.55 0.10
N LEU A 400 -3.51 -34.98 0.02
CA LEU A 400 -3.91 -33.78 0.74
C LEU A 400 -4.61 -34.07 2.08
N LYS A 401 -4.64 -35.32 2.56
CA LYS A 401 -5.17 -35.66 3.88
C LYS A 401 -4.43 -34.94 5.01
N ASN A 402 -5.09 -34.71 6.12
CA ASN A 402 -4.52 -33.97 7.26
C ASN A 402 -3.23 -34.56 7.81
N ILE A 403 -3.07 -35.88 7.76
CA ILE A 403 -1.88 -36.57 8.28
C ILE A 403 -0.68 -36.38 7.34
N GLU A 404 -0.94 -36.36 6.03
CA GLU A 404 0.09 -36.27 5.00
C GLU A 404 0.46 -34.81 4.65
N PHE A 405 -0.52 -33.93 4.69
CA PHE A 405 -0.31 -32.51 4.43
C PHE A 405 -0.83 -31.68 5.63
N LYS A 406 0.03 -31.50 6.62
CA LYS A 406 -0.30 -30.81 7.88
C LYS A 406 -0.44 -29.31 7.67
N PHE A 407 -1.25 -28.65 8.50
CA PHE A 407 -1.29 -27.18 8.55
C PHE A 407 0.10 -26.59 8.88
N GLY A 408 0.46 -25.48 8.24
CA GLY A 408 1.77 -24.86 8.39
C GLY A 408 2.89 -25.69 7.72
N THR A 409 2.56 -26.43 6.65
CA THR A 409 3.55 -27.11 5.81
C THR A 409 3.33 -26.82 4.34
N GLY A 410 4.39 -26.97 3.55
CA GLY A 410 4.37 -26.84 2.10
C GLY A 410 5.31 -27.85 1.45
N ARG A 411 5.12 -28.09 0.17
CA ARG A 411 5.98 -28.92 -0.66
C ARG A 411 5.82 -28.60 -2.13
N PHE A 412 6.77 -28.98 -2.94
CA PHE A 412 6.62 -28.97 -4.38
C PHE A 412 5.69 -30.11 -4.82
N VAL A 413 4.73 -29.76 -5.68
CA VAL A 413 3.79 -30.71 -6.29
C VAL A 413 3.65 -30.37 -7.77
N TYR A 414 3.06 -31.28 -8.54
CA TYR A 414 2.73 -31.04 -9.93
C TYR A 414 1.22 -30.82 -10.09
N ILE A 415 0.87 -29.81 -10.92
CA ILE A 415 -0.48 -29.64 -11.48
C ILE A 415 -0.31 -29.64 -13.01
N GLY A 416 -0.72 -30.73 -13.67
CA GLY A 416 -0.32 -30.98 -15.06
C GLY A 416 1.21 -31.06 -15.14
N ASP A 417 1.80 -30.33 -16.07
CA ASP A 417 3.26 -30.26 -16.26
C ASP A 417 3.94 -29.21 -15.38
N SER A 418 3.17 -28.40 -14.65
CA SER A 418 3.69 -27.29 -13.84
C SER A 418 4.11 -27.74 -12.46
N GLN A 419 5.40 -27.58 -12.12
CA GLN A 419 5.88 -27.73 -10.75
C GLN A 419 5.61 -26.45 -9.96
N ILE A 420 4.85 -26.57 -8.87
CA ILE A 420 4.46 -25.45 -8.03
C ILE A 420 4.86 -25.70 -6.57
N TRP A 421 5.10 -24.63 -5.81
CA TRP A 421 5.11 -24.74 -4.37
C TRP A 421 3.68 -24.61 -3.85
N MET A 422 3.22 -25.62 -3.14
CA MET A 422 1.90 -25.64 -2.50
C MET A 422 2.07 -25.65 -0.99
N GLN A 423 1.43 -24.71 -0.28
CA GLN A 423 1.49 -24.65 1.18
C GLN A 423 0.09 -24.60 1.79
N ARG A 424 -0.08 -25.30 2.94
CA ARG A 424 -1.35 -25.33 3.64
C ARG A 424 -1.42 -24.24 4.69
N LEU A 425 -2.03 -23.14 4.33
CA LEU A 425 -2.28 -21.97 5.16
C LEU A 425 -3.70 -21.41 4.94
N SER A 426 -4.14 -20.53 5.83
CA SER A 426 -5.40 -19.83 5.68
C SER A 426 -5.33 -18.46 6.33
N TYR A 427 -5.67 -17.43 5.57
CA TYR A 427 -5.91 -16.09 6.09
C TYR A 427 -7.41 -15.77 6.24
N VAL A 428 -8.29 -16.71 5.87
CA VAL A 428 -9.74 -16.61 5.96
C VAL A 428 -10.35 -17.56 6.99
N GLY A 429 -9.52 -18.38 7.63
CA GLY A 429 -9.91 -19.32 8.67
C GLY A 429 -10.68 -20.55 8.20
N GLU A 430 -10.59 -20.86 6.91
CA GLU A 430 -11.14 -22.07 6.31
C GLU A 430 -10.01 -23.04 5.92
N LEU A 431 -10.38 -24.29 5.62
CA LEU A 431 -9.46 -25.24 5.03
C LEU A 431 -8.96 -24.70 3.69
N GLY A 432 -7.64 -24.72 3.46
CA GLY A 432 -7.15 -24.26 2.17
C GLY A 432 -5.64 -24.35 1.98
N TRP A 433 -5.23 -23.98 0.78
CA TRP A 433 -3.85 -23.98 0.31
C TRP A 433 -3.55 -22.73 -0.51
N GLU A 434 -2.33 -22.28 -0.44
CA GLU A 434 -1.75 -21.29 -1.32
C GLU A 434 -0.82 -21.96 -2.31
N LEU A 435 -0.96 -21.61 -3.59
CA LEU A 435 -0.31 -22.20 -4.74
C LEU A 435 0.60 -21.14 -5.37
N PHE A 436 1.91 -21.34 -5.27
CA PHE A 436 2.90 -20.47 -5.91
C PHE A 436 3.27 -21.08 -7.26
N VAL A 437 2.75 -20.48 -8.30
CA VAL A 437 2.76 -21.00 -9.68
C VAL A 437 3.69 -20.15 -10.53
N PRO A 438 4.60 -20.74 -11.34
CA PRO A 438 5.35 -19.96 -12.32
C PRO A 438 4.41 -19.07 -13.15
N ALA A 439 4.78 -17.80 -13.32
CA ALA A 439 3.92 -16.82 -13.99
C ALA A 439 3.49 -17.26 -15.41
N SER A 440 4.37 -17.97 -16.12
CA SER A 440 4.08 -18.55 -17.45
C SER A 440 2.94 -19.57 -17.44
N ASP A 441 2.76 -20.27 -16.32
CA ASP A 441 1.83 -21.39 -16.21
C ASP A 441 0.52 -20.99 -15.49
N ALA A 442 0.49 -19.79 -14.94
CA ALA A 442 -0.58 -19.32 -14.05
C ALA A 442 -1.98 -19.46 -14.66
N VAL A 443 -2.15 -19.06 -15.91
CA VAL A 443 -3.45 -19.14 -16.62
C VAL A 443 -3.87 -20.59 -16.81
N THR A 444 -2.94 -21.48 -17.17
CA THR A 444 -3.22 -22.92 -17.38
C THR A 444 -3.63 -23.58 -16.07
N VAL A 445 -2.86 -23.35 -15.00
CA VAL A 445 -3.17 -23.90 -13.68
C VAL A 445 -4.50 -23.35 -13.16
N PHE A 446 -4.78 -22.07 -13.35
CA PHE A 446 -6.03 -21.45 -12.94
C PHE A 446 -7.25 -22.05 -13.67
N LYS A 447 -7.17 -22.25 -14.99
CA LYS A 447 -8.24 -22.90 -15.77
C LYS A 447 -8.45 -24.36 -15.35
N THR A 448 -7.37 -25.10 -15.10
CA THR A 448 -7.43 -26.47 -14.58
C THR A 448 -8.13 -26.51 -13.22
N LEU A 449 -7.81 -25.56 -12.34
CA LEU A 449 -8.45 -25.42 -11.03
C LEU A 449 -9.95 -25.11 -11.16
N GLN A 450 -10.33 -24.18 -12.04
CA GLN A 450 -11.73 -23.83 -12.28
C GLN A 450 -12.53 -25.04 -12.78
N GLN A 451 -12.01 -25.77 -13.75
CA GLN A 451 -12.64 -26.98 -14.28
C GLN A 451 -12.82 -28.06 -13.19
N ALA A 452 -11.80 -28.30 -12.38
CA ALA A 452 -11.89 -29.25 -11.27
C ALA A 452 -12.91 -28.83 -10.20
N GLY A 453 -13.12 -27.53 -10.07
CA GLY A 453 -14.02 -26.93 -9.08
C GLY A 453 -15.46 -26.76 -9.51
N GLU A 454 -15.82 -27.02 -10.77
CA GLU A 454 -17.18 -26.79 -11.31
C GLU A 454 -18.27 -27.49 -10.48
N GLU A 455 -18.11 -28.77 -10.15
CA GLU A 455 -19.10 -29.51 -9.35
C GLU A 455 -19.29 -28.96 -7.93
N TYR A 456 -18.26 -28.29 -7.39
CA TYR A 456 -18.29 -27.64 -6.08
C TYR A 456 -18.67 -26.18 -6.16
N LYS A 457 -19.04 -25.68 -7.36
CA LYS A 457 -19.36 -24.27 -7.61
C LYS A 457 -18.23 -23.35 -7.13
N LEU A 458 -16.99 -23.69 -7.48
CA LEU A 458 -15.83 -22.89 -7.17
C LEU A 458 -16.06 -21.44 -7.62
N CYS A 459 -15.85 -20.52 -6.70
CA CYS A 459 -16.14 -19.11 -6.87
C CYS A 459 -14.84 -18.30 -6.96
N ASN A 460 -14.71 -17.42 -7.95
CA ASN A 460 -13.71 -16.36 -7.89
C ASN A 460 -14.07 -15.40 -6.76
N VAL A 461 -13.09 -15.02 -5.96
CA VAL A 461 -13.30 -14.23 -4.74
C VAL A 461 -12.33 -13.06 -4.70
N GLY A 462 -12.86 -11.86 -4.45
CA GLY A 462 -12.09 -10.65 -4.36
C GLY A 462 -11.59 -10.32 -2.95
N LEU A 463 -10.72 -9.31 -2.88
CA LEU A 463 -10.05 -8.90 -1.65
C LEU A 463 -11.01 -8.30 -0.61
N HIS A 464 -12.20 -7.79 -1.02
CA HIS A 464 -13.20 -7.32 -0.07
C HIS A 464 -13.79 -8.48 0.75
N ALA A 465 -14.08 -9.61 0.11
CA ALA A 465 -14.53 -10.81 0.81
C ALA A 465 -13.41 -11.40 1.70
N LEU A 466 -12.16 -11.41 1.22
CA LEU A 466 -11.00 -11.82 2.03
C LEU A 466 -10.89 -10.99 3.30
N ASN A 467 -11.02 -9.66 3.20
CA ASN A 467 -10.94 -8.77 4.36
C ASN A 467 -12.08 -9.02 5.36
N SER A 468 -13.31 -9.26 4.89
CA SER A 468 -14.44 -9.62 5.74
C SER A 468 -14.20 -10.96 6.46
N LEU A 469 -13.72 -11.98 5.73
CA LEU A 469 -13.45 -13.32 6.27
C LEU A 469 -12.35 -13.33 7.33
N ARG A 470 -11.24 -12.61 7.10
CA ARG A 470 -10.12 -12.53 8.06
C ARG A 470 -10.53 -11.81 9.35
N LEU A 471 -11.38 -10.76 9.25
CA LEU A 471 -11.90 -10.01 10.39
C LEU A 471 -12.70 -10.91 11.32
N GLU A 472 -13.56 -11.79 10.81
CA GLU A 472 -14.32 -12.74 11.62
C GLU A 472 -13.43 -13.68 12.46
N LYS A 473 -12.19 -13.90 12.03
CA LYS A 473 -11.19 -14.72 12.73
C LYS A 473 -10.24 -13.90 13.62
N GLY A 474 -10.37 -12.58 13.56
CA GLY A 474 -9.46 -11.68 14.26
C GLY A 474 -8.02 -11.72 13.72
N PHE A 475 -7.81 -12.11 12.47
CA PHE A 475 -6.50 -12.07 11.83
C PHE A 475 -6.13 -10.63 11.50
N ARG A 476 -4.91 -10.22 11.85
CA ARG A 476 -4.42 -8.86 11.71
C ARG A 476 -3.98 -8.59 10.27
N HIS A 477 -4.09 -7.31 9.90
CA HIS A 477 -3.60 -6.79 8.63
C HIS A 477 -2.64 -5.63 8.94
N TRP A 478 -1.38 -5.81 8.58
CA TRP A 478 -0.37 -4.77 8.79
C TRP A 478 -0.68 -3.54 7.92
N GLY A 479 -0.54 -2.35 8.52
CA GLY A 479 -0.94 -1.09 7.91
C GLY A 479 -2.42 -0.71 8.09
N HIS A 480 -3.22 -1.60 8.73
CA HIS A 480 -4.63 -1.33 9.05
C HIS A 480 -4.94 -1.56 10.53
N ASP A 481 -4.69 -2.78 11.04
CA ASP A 481 -4.97 -3.14 12.42
C ASP A 481 -3.74 -3.06 13.32
N ILE A 482 -2.57 -3.22 12.74
CA ILE A 482 -1.25 -3.17 13.39
C ILE A 482 -0.25 -2.45 12.50
N ALA A 483 0.70 -1.76 13.12
CA ALA A 483 1.75 -1.01 12.44
C ALA A 483 3.06 -1.00 13.25
N ALA A 484 4.05 -0.20 12.84
CA ALA A 484 5.35 -0.13 13.49
C ALA A 484 5.31 0.48 14.91
N GLU A 485 4.23 1.12 15.28
CA GLU A 485 3.95 1.68 16.60
C GLU A 485 3.48 0.61 17.60
N ASP A 486 2.85 -0.46 17.11
CA ASP A 486 2.30 -1.54 17.93
C ASP A 486 3.35 -2.58 18.27
N ASN A 487 3.29 -3.14 19.47
CA ASN A 487 4.11 -4.29 19.84
C ASN A 487 3.29 -5.60 19.85
N LEU A 488 3.98 -6.73 19.86
CA LEU A 488 3.36 -8.05 19.79
C LEU A 488 2.37 -8.32 20.95
N VAL A 489 2.58 -7.75 22.12
CA VAL A 489 1.69 -7.96 23.29
C VAL A 489 0.38 -7.21 23.06
N GLN A 490 0.44 -5.93 22.69
CA GLN A 490 -0.72 -5.11 22.36
C GLN A 490 -1.51 -5.68 21.19
N ALA A 491 -0.81 -6.16 20.14
CA ALA A 491 -1.42 -6.80 18.98
C ALA A 491 -2.08 -8.17 19.29
N GLY A 492 -1.84 -8.75 20.46
CA GLY A 492 -2.28 -10.10 20.81
C GLY A 492 -1.53 -11.20 20.05
N LEU A 493 -0.32 -10.90 19.56
CA LEU A 493 0.54 -11.80 18.78
C LEU A 493 1.75 -12.32 19.58
N GLY A 494 1.83 -12.04 20.87
CA GLY A 494 2.96 -12.42 21.72
C GLY A 494 3.23 -13.93 21.79
N PHE A 495 2.26 -14.77 21.45
CA PHE A 495 2.41 -16.24 21.40
C PHE A 495 3.30 -16.72 20.25
N ILE A 496 3.48 -15.90 19.21
CA ILE A 496 4.29 -16.21 18.03
C ILE A 496 5.78 -16.14 18.38
N ALA A 497 6.18 -15.15 19.18
CA ALA A 497 7.56 -14.94 19.55
C ALA A 497 8.16 -16.11 20.31
N LYS A 498 9.37 -16.54 19.92
CA LYS A 498 10.15 -17.63 20.51
C LYS A 498 11.48 -17.11 21.03
N PRO A 499 11.48 -16.33 22.13
CA PRO A 499 12.69 -15.68 22.64
C PRO A 499 13.77 -16.65 23.12
N ASP A 500 13.42 -17.93 23.33
CA ASP A 500 14.36 -18.99 23.76
C ASP A 500 15.00 -19.70 22.56
N ALA A 501 14.50 -19.50 21.33
CA ALA A 501 15.06 -20.12 20.12
C ALA A 501 16.28 -19.38 19.56
N GLY A 502 16.57 -18.18 20.05
CA GLY A 502 17.73 -17.38 19.64
C GLY A 502 17.53 -15.89 19.84
N ASP A 503 18.56 -15.11 19.45
CA ASP A 503 18.48 -13.66 19.48
C ASP A 503 17.87 -13.13 18.18
N PHE A 504 16.96 -12.15 18.30
CA PHE A 504 16.36 -11.45 17.19
C PHE A 504 16.21 -9.95 17.48
N ILE A 505 16.09 -9.15 16.45
CA ILE A 505 15.91 -7.70 16.57
C ILE A 505 14.62 -7.41 17.34
N GLY A 506 14.71 -6.64 18.45
CA GLY A 506 13.56 -6.30 19.29
C GLY A 506 13.25 -7.28 20.42
N ARG A 507 14.04 -8.36 20.59
CA ARG A 507 13.83 -9.39 21.62
C ARG A 507 13.75 -8.81 23.04
N GLU A 508 14.67 -7.97 23.42
CA GLU A 508 14.68 -7.38 24.78
C GLU A 508 13.44 -6.50 25.02
N ALA A 509 13.08 -5.67 24.04
CA ALA A 509 11.89 -4.83 24.13
C ALA A 509 10.60 -5.67 24.23
N PHE A 510 10.50 -6.76 23.46
CA PHE A 510 9.40 -7.72 23.57
C PHE A 510 9.34 -8.36 24.98
N LEU A 511 10.46 -8.81 25.54
CA LEU A 511 10.50 -9.39 26.88
C LEU A 511 10.08 -8.39 27.96
N MET A 512 10.53 -7.13 27.83
CA MET A 512 10.09 -6.04 28.73
C MET A 512 8.59 -5.76 28.61
N ALA A 513 8.05 -5.70 27.40
CA ALA A 513 6.62 -5.51 27.17
C ALA A 513 5.80 -6.68 27.76
N LYS A 514 6.24 -7.92 27.53
CA LYS A 514 5.61 -9.13 28.06
C LYS A 514 5.61 -9.19 29.59
N ALA A 515 6.65 -8.66 30.24
CA ALA A 515 6.73 -8.62 31.70
C ALA A 515 5.82 -7.56 32.32
N LYS A 516 5.41 -6.54 31.56
CA LYS A 516 4.49 -5.49 32.04
C LYS A 516 3.01 -5.87 31.90
N GLY A 517 2.68 -6.82 31.06
CA GLY A 517 1.31 -7.29 30.76
C GLY A 517 0.71 -6.57 29.58
#